data_1c1aa248f77f1fdf48363942fad7d167
#
_entry.id   1c1aa248f77f1fdf48363942fad7d167
#
_cell.length_a   1.000
_cell.length_b   1.000
_cell.length_c   1.000
_cell.angle_alpha   90.00
_cell.angle_beta   90.00
_cell.angle_gamma   90.00
#
_symmetry.space_group_name_H-M   'P 1'
#
loop_
_entity.id
_entity.type
_entity.pdbx_description
1 polymer ?
#
loop_
_entity_poly.entity_id
_entity_poly.type
_entity_poly.pdbx_seq_one_letter_code
_entity_poly.pdbx_strand_id
1 'polypeptide(L)'
;MRASPLLRAASAVALVLAPWLVGCGGHEARTLKMRTALDAGDAKGAIKAINEELEVSSDKELPREIKGDNALLVLDRGSIQQGLVRFDLSRQDFEAADKAIDMLDLARNAGDSIGEYVFSGSSGKYQAPPYEKLMINTLDMLNYLEQRDLNGARVEARRLSVMHKYYRDTLRQPDNPVLGLGSLLAGFTFEKSGETDEALRYYDEALAFSGYASLEAPVARLAGQGSYRSPRLTALVEKHPAGGEDADGGEVLFVVGYGRVPHKVAERIPIGLALTLFADSLSPGDREGANKLALQGLVTWINFPTLAPGRGSYAIPDVRVDGRSIQLEEAVNVDREVRAEWKKIEGKIIVSAITRMVARLLVGKGIEAAAGKDNVVGLLGSLAAQATLSALDTPDTRSWETLPARVAVARVRLPVGRHRVLLDARGWQRTQEIVVEKGGWHVISLMGLR
;
A
#
# COMPACT_ATOMS: atom_id res chain seq x y z
N MET A 1 59.92 6.96 -17.67
CA MET A 1 59.46 6.02 -16.62
C MET A 1 58.27 5.23 -17.15
N ARG A 2 58.41 3.94 -17.45
CA ARG A 2 57.34 3.09 -17.96
C ARG A 2 56.60 2.48 -16.76
N ALA A 3 55.29 2.74 -16.63
CA ALA A 3 54.45 2.16 -15.59
C ALA A 3 54.44 0.63 -15.70
N SER A 4 54.57 -0.05 -14.56
CA SER A 4 54.64 -1.52 -14.50
C SER A 4 53.36 -2.20 -15.00
N PRO A 5 53.47 -3.38 -15.64
CA PRO A 5 52.31 -4.08 -16.19
C PRO A 5 51.25 -4.45 -15.12
N LEU A 6 51.63 -4.55 -13.85
CA LEU A 6 50.71 -4.82 -12.72
C LEU A 6 49.72 -3.66 -12.45
N LEU A 7 50.12 -2.40 -12.65
CA LEU A 7 49.20 -1.26 -12.50
C LEU A 7 48.17 -1.21 -13.63
N ARG A 8 48.51 -1.64 -14.83
CA ARG A 8 47.56 -1.72 -15.97
C ARG A 8 46.53 -2.86 -15.81
N ALA A 9 46.92 -3.97 -15.21
CA ALA A 9 46.01 -5.08 -14.93
C ALA A 9 44.99 -4.71 -13.82
N ALA A 10 45.41 -3.99 -12.76
CA ALA A 10 44.51 -3.53 -11.70
C ALA A 10 43.48 -2.52 -12.22
N SER A 11 43.89 -1.59 -13.11
CA SER A 11 42.98 -0.63 -13.73
C SER A 11 41.97 -1.28 -14.70
N ALA A 12 42.38 -2.31 -15.43
CA ALA A 12 41.51 -3.04 -16.36
C ALA A 12 40.45 -3.86 -15.60
N VAL A 13 40.81 -4.49 -14.47
CA VAL A 13 39.88 -5.24 -13.61
C VAL A 13 38.87 -4.30 -12.93
N ALA A 14 39.28 -3.11 -12.49
CA ALA A 14 38.40 -2.10 -11.92
C ALA A 14 37.38 -1.57 -12.96
N LEU A 15 37.77 -1.43 -14.23
CA LEU A 15 36.87 -0.96 -15.29
C LEU A 15 35.87 -2.00 -15.78
N VAL A 16 36.21 -3.28 -15.68
CA VAL A 16 35.30 -4.39 -16.08
C VAL A 16 34.28 -4.73 -14.98
N LEU A 17 34.60 -4.42 -13.70
CA LEU A 17 33.69 -4.65 -12.57
C LEU A 17 32.72 -3.46 -12.34
N ALA A 18 32.99 -2.29 -12.89
CA ALA A 18 32.13 -1.12 -12.72
C ALA A 18 30.69 -1.25 -13.27
N PRO A 19 30.40 -1.94 -14.39
CA PRO A 19 29.04 -2.13 -14.87
C PRO A 19 28.24 -3.15 -14.08
N TRP A 20 28.88 -4.06 -13.32
CA TRP A 20 28.21 -5.10 -12.53
C TRP A 20 27.86 -4.66 -11.11
N LEU A 21 28.24 -3.46 -10.72
CA LEU A 21 27.86 -2.82 -9.46
C LEU A 21 26.57 -1.98 -9.56
N VAL A 22 25.91 -1.95 -10.73
CA VAL A 22 24.49 -1.61 -10.80
C VAL A 22 23.75 -2.81 -10.21
N GLY A 23 23.87 -2.94 -8.89
CA GLY A 23 23.17 -3.95 -8.13
C GLY A 23 21.69 -3.85 -8.45
N CYS A 24 21.01 -4.98 -8.57
CA CYS A 24 19.57 -5.08 -8.53
C CYS A 24 19.10 -4.29 -7.31
N GLY A 25 18.82 -3.00 -7.48
CA GLY A 25 18.23 -2.17 -6.45
C GLY A 25 16.90 -2.81 -6.07
N GLY A 26 16.65 -3.04 -4.78
CA GLY A 26 15.36 -3.54 -4.31
C GLY A 26 14.22 -2.63 -4.78
N HIS A 27 13.01 -2.98 -4.46
CA HIS A 27 11.80 -2.21 -4.85
C HIS A 27 11.94 -0.71 -4.55
N GLU A 28 12.53 -0.35 -3.42
CA GLU A 28 12.82 1.04 -3.03
C GLU A 28 13.60 1.83 -4.10
N ALA A 29 14.61 1.22 -4.72
CA ALA A 29 15.41 1.87 -5.76
C ALA A 29 14.63 2.05 -7.07
N ARG A 30 13.81 1.06 -7.43
CA ARG A 30 12.93 1.12 -8.61
C ARG A 30 11.89 2.23 -8.50
N THR A 31 11.36 2.47 -7.32
CA THR A 31 10.32 3.48 -7.06
C THR A 31 10.86 4.88 -6.74
N LEU A 32 12.17 5.04 -6.56
CA LEU A 32 12.79 6.32 -6.15
C LEU A 32 12.44 7.48 -7.10
N LYS A 33 12.53 7.28 -8.42
CA LYS A 33 12.21 8.32 -9.40
C LYS A 33 10.73 8.72 -9.33
N MET A 34 9.83 7.74 -9.19
CA MET A 34 8.39 7.95 -9.01
C MET A 34 8.13 8.80 -7.75
N ARG A 35 8.68 8.40 -6.60
CA ARG A 35 8.52 9.14 -5.34
C ARG A 35 9.02 10.58 -5.44
N THR A 36 10.20 10.76 -6.02
CA THR A 36 10.80 12.09 -6.22
C THR A 36 9.92 12.98 -7.09
N ALA A 37 9.35 12.44 -8.16
CA ALA A 37 8.43 13.17 -9.03
C ALA A 37 7.13 13.55 -8.27
N LEU A 38 6.54 12.62 -7.49
CA LEU A 38 5.36 12.91 -6.68
C LEU A 38 5.63 13.96 -5.59
N ASP A 39 6.79 13.93 -4.95
CA ASP A 39 7.19 14.93 -3.96
C ASP A 39 7.33 16.33 -4.60
N ALA A 40 7.76 16.39 -5.86
CA ALA A 40 7.79 17.61 -6.66
C ALA A 40 6.41 18.03 -7.19
N GLY A 41 5.37 17.19 -7.06
CA GLY A 41 4.05 17.44 -7.62
C GLY A 41 3.92 17.10 -9.11
N ASP A 42 4.91 16.39 -9.68
CA ASP A 42 4.93 15.96 -11.09
C ASP A 42 4.36 14.54 -11.24
N ALA A 43 3.04 14.43 -11.24
CA ALA A 43 2.33 13.16 -11.43
C ALA A 43 2.62 12.52 -12.79
N LYS A 44 2.81 13.32 -13.85
CA LYS A 44 3.13 12.80 -15.19
C LYS A 44 4.54 12.23 -15.24
N GLY A 45 5.50 12.91 -14.62
CA GLY A 45 6.85 12.39 -14.45
C GLY A 45 6.89 11.11 -13.62
N ALA A 46 6.05 11.00 -12.60
CA ALA A 46 5.91 9.78 -11.80
C ALA A 46 5.40 8.59 -12.65
N ILE A 47 4.36 8.78 -13.47
CA ILE A 47 3.88 7.75 -14.41
C ILE A 47 4.97 7.35 -15.41
N LYS A 48 5.68 8.34 -15.96
CA LYS A 48 6.79 8.07 -16.88
C LYS A 48 7.87 7.21 -16.22
N ALA A 49 8.24 7.51 -14.99
CA ALA A 49 9.22 6.73 -14.23
C ALA A 49 8.75 5.28 -14.01
N ILE A 50 7.46 5.06 -13.69
CA ILE A 50 6.90 3.71 -13.57
C ILE A 50 6.89 2.99 -14.92
N ASN A 51 6.52 3.66 -16.01
CA ASN A 51 6.50 3.04 -17.35
C ASN A 51 7.91 2.60 -17.78
N GLU A 52 8.96 3.40 -17.45
CA GLU A 52 10.35 3.00 -17.67
C GLU A 52 10.71 1.71 -16.91
N GLU A 53 10.31 1.59 -15.64
CA GLU A 53 10.55 0.40 -14.81
C GLU A 53 9.72 -0.83 -15.23
N LEU A 54 8.53 -0.62 -15.81
CA LEU A 54 7.67 -1.67 -16.35
C LEU A 54 8.03 -2.06 -17.79
N GLU A 55 8.98 -1.35 -18.42
CA GLU A 55 9.38 -1.54 -19.82
C GLU A 55 8.20 -1.41 -20.80
N VAL A 56 7.29 -0.45 -20.54
CA VAL A 56 6.15 -0.15 -21.40
C VAL A 56 6.29 1.22 -22.04
N SER A 57 5.73 1.38 -23.25
CA SER A 57 5.87 2.62 -24.04
C SER A 57 4.81 3.67 -23.69
N SER A 58 3.71 3.28 -23.07
CA SER A 58 2.62 4.18 -22.71
C SER A 58 1.89 3.72 -21.44
N ASP A 59 1.15 4.65 -20.84
CA ASP A 59 0.29 4.42 -19.67
C ASP A 59 -0.98 3.60 -19.97
N LYS A 60 -1.25 3.28 -21.21
CA LYS A 60 -2.33 2.37 -21.64
C LYS A 60 -1.87 0.92 -21.79
N GLU A 61 -0.55 0.71 -21.76
CA GLU A 61 0.05 -0.59 -21.97
C GLU A 61 0.34 -1.26 -20.63
N LEU A 62 0.00 -2.55 -20.53
CA LEU A 62 0.37 -3.38 -19.40
C LEU A 62 1.68 -4.13 -19.68
N PRO A 63 2.52 -4.38 -18.68
CA PRO A 63 3.72 -5.17 -18.86
C PRO A 63 3.37 -6.61 -19.27
N ARG A 64 4.26 -7.26 -20.02
CA ARG A 64 4.05 -8.65 -20.50
C ARG A 64 3.82 -9.62 -19.37
N GLU A 65 4.49 -9.41 -18.24
CA GLU A 65 4.34 -10.20 -17.03
C GLU A 65 4.10 -9.27 -15.82
N ILE A 66 3.00 -9.52 -15.13
CA ILE A 66 2.66 -8.81 -13.88
C ILE A 66 2.92 -9.77 -12.73
N LYS A 67 4.17 -9.84 -12.27
CA LYS A 67 4.60 -10.70 -11.14
C LYS A 67 5.46 -9.90 -10.17
N GLY A 68 5.42 -10.28 -8.90
CA GLY A 68 6.27 -9.68 -7.86
C GLY A 68 6.17 -8.16 -7.84
N ASP A 69 7.29 -7.48 -8.03
CA ASP A 69 7.39 -6.02 -7.97
C ASP A 69 6.61 -5.30 -9.07
N ASN A 70 6.42 -5.93 -10.24
CA ASN A 70 5.65 -5.31 -11.31
C ASN A 70 4.18 -5.13 -10.94
N ALA A 71 3.61 -6.03 -10.14
CA ALA A 71 2.24 -5.86 -9.64
C ALA A 71 2.11 -4.60 -8.75
N LEU A 72 3.11 -4.32 -7.90
CA LEU A 72 3.15 -3.12 -7.08
C LEU A 72 3.32 -1.85 -7.92
N LEU A 73 4.21 -1.85 -8.91
CA LEU A 73 4.38 -0.73 -9.82
C LEU A 73 3.10 -0.43 -10.61
N VAL A 74 2.35 -1.47 -11.00
CA VAL A 74 1.04 -1.31 -11.65
C VAL A 74 0.01 -0.72 -10.68
N LEU A 75 -0.02 -1.15 -9.41
CA LEU A 75 -0.86 -0.53 -8.36
C LEU A 75 -0.49 0.94 -8.14
N ASP A 76 0.81 1.25 -8.06
CA ASP A 76 1.29 2.62 -7.92
C ASP A 76 0.84 3.48 -9.10
N ARG A 77 0.96 2.96 -10.34
CA ARG A 77 0.48 3.66 -11.52
C ARG A 77 -1.03 3.87 -11.49
N GLY A 78 -1.80 2.85 -11.12
CA GLY A 78 -3.25 2.92 -10.95
C GLY A 78 -3.69 4.03 -9.99
N SER A 79 -3.04 4.15 -8.83
CA SER A 79 -3.31 5.22 -7.87
C SER A 79 -3.02 6.61 -8.44
N ILE A 80 -1.91 6.77 -9.15
CA ILE A 80 -1.55 8.05 -9.78
C ILE A 80 -2.54 8.40 -10.91
N GLN A 81 -2.96 7.41 -11.72
CA GLN A 81 -4.00 7.60 -12.74
C GLN A 81 -5.32 8.06 -12.12
N GLN A 82 -5.73 7.47 -10.98
CA GLN A 82 -6.91 7.89 -10.24
C GLN A 82 -6.79 9.35 -9.78
N GLY A 83 -5.62 9.76 -9.26
CA GLY A 83 -5.34 11.15 -8.90
C GLY A 83 -5.38 12.11 -10.09
N LEU A 84 -5.05 11.64 -11.30
CA LEU A 84 -5.17 12.39 -12.55
C LEU A 84 -6.57 12.32 -13.19
N VAL A 85 -7.56 11.77 -12.48
CA VAL A 85 -8.95 11.65 -12.95
C VAL A 85 -9.07 10.78 -14.24
N ARG A 86 -8.18 9.78 -14.36
CA ARG A 86 -8.15 8.82 -15.48
C ARG A 86 -8.64 7.47 -14.99
N PHE A 87 -9.91 7.39 -14.64
CA PHE A 87 -10.50 6.25 -13.94
C PHE A 87 -10.50 4.95 -14.75
N ASP A 88 -10.60 5.04 -16.08
CA ASP A 88 -10.50 3.91 -17.00
C ASP A 88 -9.10 3.25 -16.96
N LEU A 89 -8.04 4.05 -16.96
CA LEU A 89 -6.66 3.56 -16.87
C LEU A 89 -6.33 3.06 -15.46
N SER A 90 -6.80 3.77 -14.44
CA SER A 90 -6.66 3.33 -13.04
C SER A 90 -7.31 1.96 -12.82
N ARG A 91 -8.55 1.76 -13.32
CA ARG A 91 -9.25 0.49 -13.26
C ARG A 91 -8.48 -0.62 -13.97
N GLN A 92 -8.00 -0.36 -15.20
CA GLN A 92 -7.19 -1.33 -15.95
C GLN A 92 -5.97 -1.82 -15.12
N ASP A 93 -5.28 -0.89 -14.47
CA ASP A 93 -4.12 -1.18 -13.65
C ASP A 93 -4.51 -1.97 -12.38
N PHE A 94 -5.55 -1.55 -11.66
CA PHE A 94 -5.99 -2.25 -10.45
C PHE A 94 -6.48 -3.66 -10.74
N GLU A 95 -7.30 -3.86 -11.76
CA GLU A 95 -7.77 -5.19 -12.18
C GLU A 95 -6.62 -6.11 -12.59
N ALA A 96 -5.60 -5.58 -13.29
CA ALA A 96 -4.46 -6.36 -13.72
C ALA A 96 -3.56 -6.76 -12.53
N ALA A 97 -3.31 -5.83 -11.61
CA ALA A 97 -2.55 -6.09 -10.39
C ALA A 97 -3.29 -7.03 -9.43
N ASP A 98 -4.60 -6.86 -9.26
CA ASP A 98 -5.43 -7.74 -8.42
C ASP A 98 -5.35 -9.21 -8.86
N LYS A 99 -5.41 -9.46 -10.17
CA LYS A 99 -5.23 -10.81 -10.74
C LYS A 99 -3.83 -11.37 -10.50
N ALA A 100 -2.81 -10.52 -10.50
CA ALA A 100 -1.41 -10.93 -10.35
C ALA A 100 -1.00 -11.16 -8.89
N ILE A 101 -1.54 -10.36 -7.98
CA ILE A 101 -1.39 -10.53 -6.52
C ILE A 101 -2.39 -11.59 -6.06
N ASP A 102 -2.26 -12.77 -6.54
CA ASP A 102 -3.14 -13.92 -6.35
C ASP A 102 -3.74 -14.01 -4.95
N MET A 103 -4.97 -13.46 -4.81
CA MET A 103 -5.64 -13.30 -3.53
C MET A 103 -6.24 -14.62 -3.01
N LEU A 104 -6.43 -15.59 -3.91
CA LEU A 104 -7.10 -16.85 -3.62
C LEU A 104 -6.15 -18.03 -3.39
N ASP A 105 -4.87 -17.94 -3.77
CA ASP A 105 -3.85 -18.94 -3.41
C ASP A 105 -3.59 -19.01 -1.89
N LEU A 106 -4.06 -18.03 -1.15
CA LEU A 106 -4.09 -18.03 0.31
C LEU A 106 -4.94 -19.19 0.89
N ALA A 107 -5.88 -19.72 0.14
CA ALA A 107 -6.71 -20.85 0.58
C ALA A 107 -5.93 -22.16 0.73
N ARG A 108 -4.73 -22.29 0.14
CA ARG A 108 -3.92 -23.49 0.21
C ARG A 108 -3.02 -23.60 1.44
N ASN A 109 -2.68 -22.48 2.10
CA ASN A 109 -1.65 -22.42 3.14
C ASN A 109 -2.07 -21.64 4.39
N ALA A 110 -3.31 -21.78 4.85
CA ALA A 110 -3.83 -21.06 6.02
C ALA A 110 -3.03 -21.31 7.33
N GLY A 111 -2.22 -22.36 7.40
CA GLY A 111 -1.35 -22.68 8.54
C GLY A 111 0.04 -22.03 8.51
N ASP A 112 0.56 -21.76 7.30
CA ASP A 112 1.97 -21.32 7.12
C ASP A 112 2.09 -19.80 6.86
N SER A 113 0.98 -19.13 6.53
CA SER A 113 0.95 -17.82 5.91
C SER A 113 1.59 -16.68 6.71
N ILE A 114 1.54 -16.70 8.04
CA ILE A 114 2.15 -15.63 8.89
C ILE A 114 3.67 -15.83 8.97
N GLY A 115 4.14 -17.07 8.97
CA GLY A 115 5.57 -17.40 8.97
C GLY A 115 6.24 -17.08 7.63
N GLU A 116 5.63 -17.43 6.51
CA GLU A 116 6.16 -17.19 5.16
C GLU A 116 6.21 -15.69 4.83
N TYR A 117 5.24 -14.90 5.26
CA TYR A 117 5.24 -13.44 5.09
C TYR A 117 6.48 -12.77 5.72
N VAL A 118 6.94 -13.32 6.85
CA VAL A 118 8.10 -12.82 7.59
C VAL A 118 9.43 -13.34 7.01
N PHE A 119 9.44 -14.53 6.42
CA PHE A 119 10.66 -15.24 6.04
C PHE A 119 10.98 -15.23 4.52
N SER A 120 10.04 -14.84 3.65
CA SER A 120 10.34 -14.68 2.23
C SER A 120 11.24 -13.46 2.03
N GLY A 121 12.50 -13.66 1.72
CA GLY A 121 13.38 -12.60 1.23
C GLY A 121 12.84 -12.03 -0.10
N SER A 122 13.50 -11.01 -0.64
CA SER A 122 13.12 -10.32 -1.91
C SER A 122 12.87 -11.24 -3.11
N SER A 123 13.32 -12.49 -3.06
CA SER A 123 13.13 -13.51 -4.11
C SER A 123 11.78 -14.25 -4.03
N GLY A 124 11.04 -14.15 -2.93
CA GLY A 124 9.73 -14.78 -2.76
C GLY A 124 8.60 -14.05 -3.49
N LYS A 125 7.45 -14.72 -3.67
CA LYS A 125 6.22 -14.11 -4.17
C LYS A 125 5.80 -12.97 -3.21
N TYR A 126 5.42 -11.80 -3.72
CA TYR A 126 4.92 -10.72 -2.88
C TYR A 126 3.59 -11.11 -2.23
N GLN A 127 3.51 -10.97 -0.92
CA GLN A 127 2.29 -11.17 -0.16
C GLN A 127 1.80 -9.83 0.37
N ALA A 128 0.75 -9.31 -0.25
CA ALA A 128 0.17 -8.04 0.14
C ALA A 128 -0.49 -8.15 1.54
N PRO A 129 -0.24 -7.20 2.44
CA PRO A 129 -0.92 -7.15 3.73
C PRO A 129 -2.43 -6.91 3.56
N PRO A 130 -3.26 -7.26 4.59
CA PRO A 130 -4.71 -7.14 4.50
C PRO A 130 -5.21 -5.77 4.06
N TYR A 131 -4.60 -4.68 4.56
CA TYR A 131 -5.02 -3.32 4.19
C TYR A 131 -4.81 -3.03 2.69
N GLU A 132 -3.72 -3.49 2.08
CA GLU A 132 -3.49 -3.31 0.64
C GLU A 132 -4.55 -4.03 -0.18
N LYS A 133 -4.84 -5.28 0.15
CA LYS A 133 -5.84 -6.08 -0.57
C LYS A 133 -7.25 -5.49 -0.48
N LEU A 134 -7.67 -5.06 0.71
CA LEU A 134 -8.96 -4.41 0.89
C LEU A 134 -9.03 -3.07 0.15
N MET A 135 -7.91 -2.33 0.11
CA MET A 135 -7.86 -1.05 -0.60
C MET A 135 -7.88 -1.20 -2.13
N ILE A 136 -7.37 -2.29 -2.72
CA ILE A 136 -7.50 -2.55 -4.16
C ILE A 136 -8.98 -2.52 -4.57
N ASN A 137 -9.81 -3.36 -3.95
CA ASN A 137 -11.23 -3.42 -4.27
C ASN A 137 -11.97 -2.11 -3.92
N THR A 138 -11.55 -1.44 -2.84
CA THR A 138 -12.15 -0.16 -2.42
C THR A 138 -11.88 0.95 -3.43
N LEU A 139 -10.63 1.11 -3.89
CA LEU A 139 -10.26 2.16 -4.84
C LEU A 139 -10.75 1.84 -6.26
N ASP A 140 -10.83 0.55 -6.62
CA ASP A 140 -11.39 0.17 -7.91
C ASP A 140 -12.92 0.33 -7.95
N MET A 141 -13.62 0.02 -6.86
CA MET A 141 -15.03 0.35 -6.70
C MET A 141 -15.28 1.85 -6.88
N LEU A 142 -14.39 2.72 -6.36
CA LEU A 142 -14.47 4.16 -6.56
C LEU A 142 -14.30 4.55 -8.03
N ASN A 143 -13.41 3.89 -8.79
CA ASN A 143 -13.27 4.10 -10.23
C ASN A 143 -14.57 3.81 -10.99
N TYR A 144 -15.24 2.70 -10.65
CA TYR A 144 -16.53 2.34 -11.25
C TYR A 144 -17.63 3.35 -10.90
N LEU A 145 -17.69 3.80 -9.64
CA LEU A 145 -18.68 4.79 -9.18
C LEU A 145 -18.50 6.15 -9.89
N GLU A 146 -17.27 6.60 -10.09
CA GLU A 146 -16.97 7.82 -10.85
C GLU A 146 -17.42 7.72 -12.31
N GLN A 147 -17.36 6.52 -12.88
CA GLN A 147 -17.85 6.24 -14.24
C GLN A 147 -19.34 5.90 -14.29
N ARG A 148 -20.03 5.94 -13.16
CA ARG A 148 -21.44 5.55 -12.99
C ARG A 148 -21.74 4.10 -13.39
N ASP A 149 -20.75 3.24 -13.35
CA ASP A 149 -20.89 1.80 -13.59
C ASP A 149 -21.19 1.06 -12.28
N LEU A 150 -22.48 1.00 -11.94
CA LEU A 150 -22.94 0.29 -10.77
C LEU A 150 -22.72 -1.23 -10.84
N ASN A 151 -22.66 -1.80 -12.06
CA ASN A 151 -22.43 -3.24 -12.21
C ASN A 151 -20.99 -3.60 -11.81
N GLY A 152 -20.01 -2.86 -12.31
CA GLY A 152 -18.62 -3.02 -11.92
C GLY A 152 -18.42 -2.75 -10.43
N ALA A 153 -18.98 -1.65 -9.91
CA ALA A 153 -18.90 -1.32 -8.48
C ALA A 153 -19.46 -2.44 -7.58
N ARG A 154 -20.58 -3.09 -7.95
CA ARG A 154 -21.13 -4.24 -7.21
C ARG A 154 -20.22 -5.47 -7.24
N VAL A 155 -19.47 -5.68 -8.32
CA VAL A 155 -18.49 -6.77 -8.39
C VAL A 155 -17.40 -6.54 -7.34
N GLU A 156 -16.84 -5.34 -7.30
CA GLU A 156 -15.79 -4.99 -6.34
C GLU A 156 -16.29 -5.01 -4.89
N ALA A 157 -17.52 -4.55 -4.63
CA ALA A 157 -18.15 -4.66 -3.31
C ALA A 157 -18.27 -6.12 -2.83
N ARG A 158 -18.63 -7.04 -3.72
CA ARG A 158 -18.69 -8.47 -3.39
C ARG A 158 -17.32 -9.08 -3.16
N ARG A 159 -16.32 -8.72 -3.97
CA ARG A 159 -14.93 -9.13 -3.76
C ARG A 159 -14.40 -8.67 -2.40
N LEU A 160 -14.64 -7.41 -2.03
CA LEU A 160 -14.31 -6.87 -0.72
C LEU A 160 -14.93 -7.72 0.41
N SER A 161 -16.21 -8.06 0.30
CA SER A 161 -16.91 -8.90 1.28
C SER A 161 -16.33 -10.31 1.38
N VAL A 162 -15.94 -10.92 0.26
CA VAL A 162 -15.29 -12.24 0.24
C VAL A 162 -13.93 -12.17 0.95
N MET A 163 -13.14 -11.14 0.67
CA MET A 163 -11.85 -10.94 1.32
C MET A 163 -12.00 -10.70 2.83
N HIS A 164 -12.93 -9.85 3.24
CA HIS A 164 -13.22 -9.61 4.66
C HIS A 164 -13.59 -10.91 5.40
N LYS A 165 -14.53 -11.69 4.84
CA LYS A 165 -14.89 -12.99 5.41
C LYS A 165 -13.70 -13.94 5.52
N TYR A 166 -12.85 -13.97 4.50
CA TYR A 166 -11.64 -14.79 4.51
C TYR A 166 -10.70 -14.41 5.66
N TYR A 167 -10.40 -13.11 5.85
CA TYR A 167 -9.57 -12.65 6.96
C TYR A 167 -10.18 -12.97 8.32
N ARG A 168 -11.46 -12.71 8.50
CA ARG A 168 -12.15 -12.94 9.77
C ARG A 168 -12.34 -14.43 10.08
N ASP A 169 -12.88 -15.19 9.15
CA ASP A 169 -13.37 -16.55 9.41
C ASP A 169 -12.26 -17.60 9.23
N THR A 170 -11.34 -17.42 8.28
CA THR A 170 -10.26 -18.36 7.98
C THR A 170 -8.97 -18.00 8.72
N LEU A 171 -8.53 -16.75 8.61
CA LEU A 171 -7.27 -16.32 9.21
C LEU A 171 -7.42 -15.83 10.66
N ARG A 172 -8.66 -15.74 11.18
CA ARG A 172 -8.96 -15.27 12.54
C ARG A 172 -8.35 -13.92 12.87
N GLN A 173 -8.24 -13.07 11.87
CA GLN A 173 -7.72 -11.71 12.04
C GLN A 173 -8.84 -10.77 12.49
N PRO A 174 -8.55 -9.75 13.32
CA PRO A 174 -9.51 -8.72 13.65
C PRO A 174 -9.91 -7.92 12.40
N ASP A 175 -11.10 -7.34 12.42
CA ASP A 175 -11.55 -6.48 11.34
C ASP A 175 -10.59 -5.30 11.15
N ASN A 176 -10.22 -5.04 9.89
CA ASN A 176 -9.29 -3.97 9.55
C ASN A 176 -10.08 -2.66 9.30
N PRO A 177 -9.71 -1.54 9.96
CA PRO A 177 -10.42 -0.26 9.83
C PRO A 177 -10.53 0.29 8.40
N VAL A 178 -9.66 -0.12 7.46
CA VAL A 178 -9.80 0.29 6.04
C VAL A 178 -11.08 -0.25 5.40
N LEU A 179 -11.66 -1.32 5.97
CA LEU A 179 -12.94 -1.87 5.54
C LEU A 179 -14.07 -0.84 5.64
N GLY A 180 -14.03 0.07 6.62
CA GLY A 180 -15.06 1.09 6.82
C GLY A 180 -15.33 1.94 5.57
N LEU A 181 -14.26 2.38 4.87
CA LEU A 181 -14.41 3.10 3.60
C LEU A 181 -15.00 2.21 2.50
N GLY A 182 -14.49 0.98 2.37
CA GLY A 182 -15.00 0.04 1.38
C GLY A 182 -16.47 -0.28 1.59
N SER A 183 -16.89 -0.51 2.84
CA SER A 183 -18.28 -0.77 3.19
C SER A 183 -19.18 0.47 2.97
N LEU A 184 -18.66 1.69 3.19
CA LEU A 184 -19.37 2.93 2.84
C LEU A 184 -19.65 2.99 1.34
N LEU A 185 -18.63 2.76 0.50
CA LEU A 185 -18.78 2.77 -0.97
C LEU A 185 -19.69 1.63 -1.46
N ALA A 186 -19.60 0.45 -0.85
CA ALA A 186 -20.48 -0.67 -1.14
C ALA A 186 -21.94 -0.35 -0.76
N GLY A 187 -22.17 0.23 0.40
CA GLY A 187 -23.49 0.70 0.81
C GLY A 187 -24.08 1.69 -0.19
N PHE A 188 -23.28 2.69 -0.63
CA PHE A 188 -23.70 3.64 -1.65
C PHE A 188 -23.99 2.94 -2.99
N THR A 189 -23.16 2.00 -3.40
CA THR A 189 -23.34 1.23 -4.64
C THR A 189 -24.66 0.47 -4.65
N PHE A 190 -24.94 -0.28 -3.59
CA PHE A 190 -26.20 -1.08 -3.50
C PHE A 190 -27.43 -0.19 -3.34
N GLU A 191 -27.33 0.92 -2.60
CA GLU A 191 -28.41 1.92 -2.51
C GLU A 191 -28.78 2.46 -3.88
N LYS A 192 -27.75 2.90 -4.67
CA LYS A 192 -28.00 3.45 -6.02
C LYS A 192 -28.40 2.37 -7.05
N SER A 193 -28.20 1.09 -6.72
CA SER A 193 -28.71 -0.05 -7.47
C SER A 193 -30.14 -0.44 -7.09
N GLY A 194 -30.76 0.19 -6.07
CA GLY A 194 -32.09 -0.16 -5.57
C GLY A 194 -32.14 -1.37 -4.62
N GLU A 195 -30.97 -1.86 -4.19
CA GLU A 195 -30.83 -3.03 -3.30
C GLU A 195 -30.76 -2.56 -1.84
N THR A 196 -31.89 -2.05 -1.31
CA THR A 196 -31.97 -1.33 -0.02
C THR A 196 -31.41 -2.12 1.17
N ASP A 197 -31.81 -3.37 1.34
CA ASP A 197 -31.39 -4.17 2.50
C ASP A 197 -29.90 -4.54 2.46
N GLU A 198 -29.36 -4.77 1.27
CA GLU A 198 -27.94 -5.00 1.10
C GLU A 198 -27.14 -3.71 1.37
N ALA A 199 -27.62 -2.57 0.88
CA ALA A 199 -27.03 -1.27 1.20
C ALA A 199 -26.99 -1.01 2.70
N LEU A 200 -28.07 -1.28 3.42
CA LEU A 200 -28.16 -1.11 4.87
C LEU A 200 -27.16 -1.98 5.64
N ARG A 201 -26.92 -3.22 5.19
CA ARG A 201 -25.90 -4.09 5.80
C ARG A 201 -24.50 -3.49 5.69
N TYR A 202 -24.15 -2.99 4.51
CA TYR A 202 -22.84 -2.35 4.31
C TYR A 202 -22.71 -1.02 5.05
N TYR A 203 -23.77 -0.21 5.11
CA TYR A 203 -23.73 1.02 5.91
C TYR A 203 -23.64 0.73 7.41
N ASP A 204 -24.31 -0.29 7.90
CA ASP A 204 -24.19 -0.71 9.30
C ASP A 204 -22.76 -1.16 9.62
N GLU A 205 -22.11 -1.89 8.71
CA GLU A 205 -20.69 -2.25 8.82
C GLU A 205 -19.79 -1.00 8.77
N ALA A 206 -19.98 -0.08 7.84
CA ALA A 206 -19.20 1.15 7.74
C ALA A 206 -19.27 1.98 9.03
N LEU A 207 -20.48 2.16 9.56
CA LEU A 207 -20.76 2.88 10.79
C LEU A 207 -20.22 2.20 12.06
N ALA A 208 -19.80 0.92 11.96
CA ALA A 208 -19.09 0.26 13.04
C ALA A 208 -17.66 0.74 13.19
N PHE A 209 -17.03 1.22 12.09
CA PHE A 209 -15.64 1.67 12.08
C PHE A 209 -15.50 3.18 12.33
N SER A 210 -16.46 3.98 11.88
CA SER A 210 -16.43 5.43 12.06
C SER A 210 -17.84 6.02 12.09
N GLY A 211 -18.03 7.06 12.90
CA GLY A 211 -19.27 7.82 12.97
C GLY A 211 -19.35 8.83 11.85
N TYR A 212 -19.72 8.44 10.65
CA TYR A 212 -19.89 9.33 9.51
C TYR A 212 -21.13 10.20 9.65
N ALA A 213 -20.97 11.43 10.14
CA ALA A 213 -22.09 12.34 10.39
C ALA A 213 -22.89 12.64 9.10
N SER A 214 -22.21 12.75 7.96
CA SER A 214 -22.84 13.00 6.66
C SER A 214 -23.67 11.82 6.13
N LEU A 215 -23.49 10.62 6.69
CA LEU A 215 -24.28 9.43 6.33
C LEU A 215 -25.49 9.22 7.22
N GLU A 216 -25.53 9.77 8.44
CA GLU A 216 -26.55 9.43 9.42
C GLU A 216 -27.98 9.66 8.90
N ALA A 217 -28.30 10.85 8.44
CA ALA A 217 -29.64 11.17 7.95
C ALA A 217 -30.00 10.40 6.65
N PRO A 218 -29.13 10.29 5.62
CA PRO A 218 -29.41 9.44 4.46
C PRO A 218 -29.66 7.97 4.80
N VAL A 219 -28.84 7.38 5.70
CA VAL A 219 -28.98 5.98 6.08
C VAL A 219 -30.22 5.76 6.94
N ALA A 220 -30.58 6.69 7.84
CA ALA A 220 -31.83 6.62 8.60
C ALA A 220 -33.06 6.62 7.69
N ARG A 221 -33.08 7.48 6.65
CA ARG A 221 -34.16 7.47 5.63
C ARG A 221 -34.24 6.13 4.90
N LEU A 222 -33.09 5.61 4.47
CA LEU A 222 -33.02 4.35 3.77
C LEU A 222 -33.53 3.19 4.67
N ALA A 223 -33.17 3.20 5.96
CA ALA A 223 -33.62 2.22 6.94
C ALA A 223 -35.13 2.24 7.14
N GLY A 224 -35.80 3.38 6.92
CA GLY A 224 -37.25 3.49 6.91
C GLY A 224 -37.91 2.79 5.72
N GLN A 225 -37.18 2.50 4.66
CA GLN A 225 -37.68 1.87 3.43
C GLN A 225 -37.35 0.37 3.35
N GLY A 226 -36.27 -0.08 4.02
CA GLY A 226 -35.83 -1.47 4.02
C GLY A 226 -36.42 -2.31 5.14
N SER A 227 -36.08 -3.61 5.14
CA SER A 227 -36.45 -4.59 6.18
C SER A 227 -35.26 -4.95 7.10
N TYR A 228 -34.03 -4.72 6.67
CA TYR A 228 -32.84 -4.98 7.50
C TYR A 228 -32.83 -4.08 8.74
N ARG A 229 -32.53 -4.66 9.90
CA ARG A 229 -32.49 -3.96 11.19
C ARG A 229 -31.22 -4.33 11.95
N SER A 230 -30.63 -3.33 12.60
CA SER A 230 -29.60 -3.49 13.61
C SER A 230 -29.80 -2.49 14.75
N PRO A 231 -29.22 -2.68 15.93
CA PRO A 231 -29.31 -1.72 17.02
C PRO A 231 -28.81 -0.31 16.61
N ARG A 232 -27.76 -0.25 15.81
CA ARG A 232 -27.16 1.02 15.31
C ARG A 232 -28.12 1.75 14.36
N LEU A 233 -28.70 1.04 13.40
CA LEU A 233 -29.65 1.62 12.46
C LEU A 233 -30.94 2.05 13.17
N THR A 234 -31.42 1.30 14.16
CA THR A 234 -32.59 1.70 14.99
C THR A 234 -32.32 3.02 15.71
N ALA A 235 -31.15 3.15 16.34
CA ALA A 235 -30.77 4.40 17.01
C ALA A 235 -30.64 5.58 16.02
N LEU A 236 -30.17 5.35 14.78
CA LEU A 236 -30.11 6.38 13.76
C LEU A 236 -31.51 6.86 13.32
N VAL A 237 -32.46 5.93 13.15
CA VAL A 237 -33.85 6.30 12.81
C VAL A 237 -34.49 7.11 13.91
N GLU A 238 -34.22 6.78 15.18
CA GLU A 238 -34.71 7.56 16.33
C GLU A 238 -34.08 8.96 16.38
N LYS A 239 -32.78 9.08 16.06
CA LYS A 239 -32.05 10.35 16.03
C LYS A 239 -32.46 11.26 14.87
N HIS A 240 -32.79 10.66 13.72
CA HIS A 240 -33.19 11.33 12.48
C HIS A 240 -34.58 10.87 12.03
N PRO A 241 -35.66 11.32 12.72
CA PRO A 241 -37.02 10.93 12.35
C PRO A 241 -37.35 11.43 10.93
N ALA A 242 -38.10 10.63 10.18
CA ALA A 242 -38.50 10.94 8.82
C ALA A 242 -39.32 12.24 8.75
N GLY A 243 -38.78 13.25 8.10
CA GLY A 243 -39.49 14.52 7.82
C GLY A 243 -38.51 15.70 7.80
N GLY A 244 -38.32 16.31 6.65
CA GLY A 244 -37.78 17.67 6.61
C GLY A 244 -36.62 17.99 5.67
N GLU A 245 -36.17 17.09 4.81
CA GLU A 245 -35.27 17.50 3.75
C GLU A 245 -35.96 17.57 2.38
N ASP A 246 -35.67 18.65 1.65
CA ASP A 246 -36.21 18.90 0.32
C ASP A 246 -36.04 17.70 -0.60
N ALA A 247 -37.16 17.09 -1.00
CA ALA A 247 -37.20 15.99 -1.95
C ALA A 247 -36.69 16.39 -3.35
N ASP A 248 -36.40 17.65 -3.57
CA ASP A 248 -36.13 18.25 -4.88
C ASP A 248 -34.63 18.38 -5.24
N GLY A 249 -33.72 17.67 -4.56
CA GLY A 249 -32.31 17.67 -4.89
C GLY A 249 -31.79 16.32 -5.34
N GLY A 250 -30.49 16.30 -5.70
CA GLY A 250 -29.69 15.09 -5.93
C GLY A 250 -28.56 14.98 -4.90
N GLU A 251 -27.93 13.82 -4.84
CA GLU A 251 -26.89 13.51 -3.86
C GLU A 251 -25.51 13.53 -4.49
N VAL A 252 -24.54 14.06 -3.75
CA VAL A 252 -23.14 14.02 -4.15
C VAL A 252 -22.32 13.41 -3.01
N LEU A 253 -21.58 12.36 -3.32
CA LEU A 253 -20.58 11.75 -2.43
C LEU A 253 -19.20 12.24 -2.85
N PHE A 254 -18.54 13.00 -1.98
CA PHE A 254 -17.15 13.40 -2.13
C PHE A 254 -16.26 12.39 -1.45
N VAL A 255 -15.16 11.98 -2.14
CA VAL A 255 -14.14 11.06 -1.61
C VAL A 255 -12.77 11.64 -1.92
N VAL A 256 -12.04 12.08 -0.91
CA VAL A 256 -10.74 12.73 -1.10
C VAL A 256 -9.67 11.98 -0.34
N GLY A 257 -8.78 11.31 -1.09
CA GLY A 257 -7.55 10.72 -0.57
C GLY A 257 -6.42 11.74 -0.55
N TYR A 258 -5.60 11.74 0.50
CA TYR A 258 -4.52 12.70 0.63
C TYR A 258 -3.31 12.15 1.38
N GLY A 259 -2.13 12.63 0.97
CA GLY A 259 -0.85 12.11 1.42
C GLY A 259 -0.56 10.71 0.90
N ARG A 260 0.57 10.16 1.30
CA ARG A 260 0.98 8.78 0.98
C ARG A 260 1.38 8.04 2.25
N VAL A 261 1.08 6.76 2.30
CA VAL A 261 1.48 5.87 3.40
C VAL A 261 3.00 5.80 3.56
N PRO A 262 3.51 5.39 4.74
CA PRO A 262 4.91 5.02 4.88
C PRO A 262 5.25 3.86 3.94
N HIS A 263 6.40 3.97 3.27
CA HIS A 263 6.95 2.90 2.46
C HIS A 263 8.14 2.25 3.15
N LYS A 264 8.50 1.04 2.73
CA LYS A 264 9.64 0.33 3.29
C LYS A 264 10.93 0.82 2.62
N VAL A 265 11.95 1.05 3.45
CA VAL A 265 13.32 1.42 3.02
C VAL A 265 14.32 0.43 3.59
N ALA A 266 15.43 0.24 2.90
CA ALA A 266 16.51 -0.60 3.36
C ALA A 266 17.35 0.13 4.42
N GLU A 267 17.55 -0.48 5.56
CA GLU A 267 18.40 0.04 6.64
C GLU A 267 19.51 -0.95 6.98
N ARG A 268 20.61 -0.41 7.53
CA ARG A 268 21.78 -1.18 7.93
C ARG A 268 22.16 -0.88 9.37
N ILE A 269 22.38 -1.93 10.15
CA ILE A 269 22.97 -1.79 11.48
C ILE A 269 24.16 -2.75 11.65
N PRO A 270 25.20 -2.35 12.42
CA PRO A 270 26.26 -3.27 12.80
C PRO A 270 25.72 -4.44 13.59
N ILE A 271 26.23 -5.66 13.35
CA ILE A 271 25.77 -6.88 14.04
C ILE A 271 25.83 -6.76 15.57
N GLY A 272 26.87 -6.08 16.11
CA GLY A 272 26.99 -5.85 17.55
C GLY A 272 25.83 -5.02 18.12
N LEU A 273 25.35 -4.01 17.40
CA LEU A 273 24.18 -3.22 17.79
C LEU A 273 22.90 -4.06 17.68
N ALA A 274 22.75 -4.84 16.60
CA ALA A 274 21.61 -5.74 16.43
C ALA A 274 21.50 -6.73 17.59
N LEU A 275 22.62 -7.30 18.06
CA LEU A 275 22.67 -8.19 19.21
C LEU A 275 22.23 -7.50 20.49
N THR A 276 22.64 -6.25 20.69
CA THR A 276 22.24 -5.49 21.89
C THR A 276 20.73 -5.24 21.91
N LEU A 277 20.13 -4.93 20.76
CA LEU A 277 18.71 -4.58 20.65
C LEU A 277 17.78 -5.80 20.65
N PHE A 278 18.23 -6.96 20.13
CA PHE A 278 17.38 -8.11 19.87
C PHE A 278 17.87 -9.42 20.52
N ALA A 279 18.81 -9.35 21.48
CA ALA A 279 19.41 -10.51 22.14
C ALA A 279 18.38 -11.50 22.68
N ASP A 280 17.32 -11.00 23.33
CA ASP A 280 16.30 -11.82 23.96
C ASP A 280 15.35 -12.52 22.97
N SER A 281 15.33 -12.04 21.73
CA SER A 281 14.50 -12.60 20.66
C SER A 281 15.25 -13.62 19.79
N LEU A 282 16.58 -13.76 19.97
CA LEU A 282 17.42 -14.71 19.22
C LEU A 282 17.46 -16.08 19.89
N SER A 283 17.56 -17.13 19.07
CA SER A 283 17.87 -18.46 19.56
C SER A 283 19.27 -18.47 20.25
N PRO A 284 19.53 -19.37 21.22
CA PRO A 284 20.86 -19.49 21.84
C PRO A 284 21.98 -19.67 20.81
N GLY A 285 21.77 -20.45 19.77
CA GLY A 285 22.77 -20.70 18.71
C GLY A 285 23.05 -19.46 17.86
N ASP A 286 22.00 -18.71 17.48
CA ASP A 286 22.15 -17.46 16.71
C ASP A 286 22.85 -16.39 17.53
N ARG A 287 22.53 -16.29 18.83
CA ARG A 287 23.20 -15.38 19.76
C ARG A 287 24.70 -15.69 19.91
N GLU A 288 25.05 -16.96 20.10
CA GLU A 288 26.45 -17.39 20.17
C GLU A 288 27.19 -17.15 18.87
N GLY A 289 26.60 -17.48 17.72
CA GLY A 289 27.16 -17.23 16.40
C GLY A 289 27.43 -15.76 16.16
N ALA A 290 26.47 -14.93 16.44
CA ALA A 290 26.57 -13.49 16.24
C ALA A 290 27.57 -12.83 17.22
N ASN A 291 27.66 -13.28 18.49
CA ASN A 291 28.68 -12.85 19.42
C ASN A 291 30.09 -13.22 18.96
N LYS A 292 30.31 -14.43 18.42
CA LYS A 292 31.58 -14.82 17.84
C LYS A 292 32.01 -13.92 16.70
N LEU A 293 31.07 -13.48 15.84
CA LEU A 293 31.31 -12.56 14.76
C LEU A 293 31.67 -11.15 15.26
N ALA A 294 30.94 -10.65 16.23
CA ALA A 294 31.20 -9.35 16.84
C ALA A 294 32.58 -9.29 17.51
N LEU A 295 32.99 -10.35 18.23
CA LEU A 295 34.30 -10.46 18.89
C LEU A 295 35.47 -10.58 17.91
N GLN A 296 35.25 -11.05 16.70
CA GLN A 296 36.29 -11.15 15.67
C GLN A 296 36.61 -9.80 14.99
N GLY A 297 36.01 -8.70 15.45
CA GLY A 297 36.25 -7.37 14.86
C GLY A 297 35.74 -7.21 13.41
N LEU A 298 35.01 -8.19 12.90
CA LEU A 298 34.41 -8.14 11.60
C LEU A 298 33.25 -7.15 11.65
N VAL A 299 33.35 -6.02 10.97
CA VAL A 299 32.26 -5.05 10.81
C VAL A 299 31.24 -5.63 9.84
N THR A 300 30.45 -6.58 10.34
CA THR A 300 29.36 -7.18 9.57
C THR A 300 28.10 -6.38 9.77
N TRP A 301 27.44 -6.05 8.68
CA TRP A 301 26.21 -5.28 8.67
C TRP A 301 25.01 -6.21 8.45
N ILE A 302 23.92 -5.91 9.10
CA ILE A 302 22.64 -6.57 8.89
C ILE A 302 21.75 -5.60 8.11
N ASN A 303 21.24 -6.07 6.97
CA ASN A 303 20.28 -5.34 6.17
C ASN A 303 18.86 -5.81 6.53
N PHE A 304 17.98 -4.87 6.83
CA PHE A 304 16.56 -5.15 7.11
C PHE A 304 15.71 -3.99 6.60
N PRO A 305 14.43 -4.22 6.28
CA PRO A 305 13.52 -3.14 5.93
C PRO A 305 13.09 -2.38 7.19
N THR A 306 12.82 -1.09 7.06
CA THR A 306 12.16 -0.25 8.05
C THR A 306 11.12 0.63 7.36
N LEU A 307 10.26 1.34 8.11
CA LEU A 307 9.31 2.26 7.53
C LEU A 307 9.86 3.68 7.48
N ALA A 308 9.95 4.25 6.26
CA ALA A 308 10.18 5.68 6.07
C ALA A 308 8.99 6.50 6.63
N PRO A 309 9.21 7.77 6.99
CA PRO A 309 8.12 8.66 7.37
C PRO A 309 7.05 8.76 6.26
N GLY A 310 5.79 8.57 6.63
CA GLY A 310 4.67 8.78 5.71
C GLY A 310 4.41 10.26 5.43
N ARG A 311 3.62 10.52 4.41
CA ARG A 311 3.19 11.87 4.00
C ARG A 311 1.72 12.14 4.41
N GLY A 312 1.33 11.71 5.63
CA GLY A 312 -0.07 11.71 6.08
C GLY A 312 -0.45 12.74 7.14
N SER A 313 0.47 13.59 7.61
CA SER A 313 0.22 14.54 8.70
C SER A 313 -0.35 15.88 8.23
N TYR A 314 -1.35 15.86 7.34
CA TYR A 314 -1.93 17.07 6.76
C TYR A 314 -3.37 17.28 7.24
N ALA A 315 -3.81 18.56 7.20
CA ALA A 315 -5.21 18.90 7.40
C ALA A 315 -6.09 18.23 6.32
N ILE A 316 -7.35 17.98 6.68
CA ILE A 316 -8.37 17.50 5.73
C ILE A 316 -8.44 18.47 4.55
N PRO A 317 -8.46 17.97 3.29
CA PRO A 317 -8.53 18.79 2.08
C PRO A 317 -9.76 19.67 2.00
N ASP A 318 -9.72 20.71 1.17
CA ASP A 318 -10.84 21.62 0.93
C ASP A 318 -11.68 21.13 -0.27
N VAL A 319 -12.99 21.11 -0.07
CA VAL A 319 -13.98 20.87 -1.13
C VAL A 319 -14.94 22.04 -1.14
N ARG A 320 -15.20 22.60 -2.32
CA ARG A 320 -16.15 23.71 -2.49
C ARG A 320 -17.16 23.38 -3.58
N VAL A 321 -18.40 23.75 -3.29
CA VAL A 321 -19.49 23.73 -4.26
C VAL A 321 -20.03 25.15 -4.37
N ASP A 322 -20.01 25.72 -5.58
CA ASP A 322 -20.42 27.12 -5.85
C ASP A 322 -19.74 28.13 -4.92
N GLY A 323 -18.46 27.87 -4.60
CA GLY A 323 -17.66 28.71 -3.70
C GLY A 323 -17.91 28.47 -2.19
N ARG A 324 -18.88 27.64 -1.81
CA ARG A 324 -19.14 27.28 -0.40
C ARG A 324 -18.35 26.05 -0.01
N SER A 325 -17.68 26.11 1.14
CA SER A 325 -16.90 24.96 1.66
C SER A 325 -17.83 23.85 2.14
N ILE A 326 -17.49 22.61 1.77
CA ILE A 326 -18.13 21.38 2.23
C ILE A 326 -17.24 20.75 3.29
N GLN A 327 -17.78 20.51 4.46
CA GLN A 327 -17.06 19.87 5.55
C GLN A 327 -16.86 18.39 5.25
N LEU A 328 -15.61 17.98 5.06
CA LEU A 328 -15.23 16.56 4.97
C LEU A 328 -14.97 15.99 6.36
N GLU A 329 -15.18 14.69 6.51
CA GLU A 329 -14.86 13.91 7.71
C GLU A 329 -13.89 12.78 7.35
N GLU A 330 -12.95 12.45 8.26
CA GLU A 330 -11.98 11.36 8.04
C GLU A 330 -12.72 10.02 8.01
N ALA A 331 -12.66 9.34 6.87
CA ALA A 331 -13.26 8.02 6.68
C ALA A 331 -12.29 6.91 7.11
N VAL A 332 -11.02 7.04 6.77
CA VAL A 332 -10.00 6.05 7.12
C VAL A 332 -8.62 6.70 7.22
N ASN A 333 -7.81 6.20 8.15
CA ASN A 333 -6.41 6.54 8.32
C ASN A 333 -5.54 5.31 7.98
N VAL A 334 -5.19 5.19 6.70
CA VAL A 334 -4.39 4.06 6.20
C VAL A 334 -2.96 4.10 6.76
N ASP A 335 -2.37 5.29 6.95
CA ASP A 335 -1.05 5.45 7.57
C ASP A 335 -0.98 4.76 8.95
N ARG A 336 -2.03 4.91 9.76
CA ARG A 336 -2.12 4.26 11.07
C ARG A 336 -2.14 2.73 10.94
N GLU A 337 -2.88 2.19 9.97
CA GLU A 337 -2.98 0.75 9.76
C GLU A 337 -1.67 0.15 9.25
N VAL A 338 -0.97 0.85 8.33
CA VAL A 338 0.37 0.46 7.88
C VAL A 338 1.34 0.35 9.04
N ARG A 339 1.37 1.36 9.92
CA ARG A 339 2.25 1.35 11.11
C ARG A 339 1.86 0.28 12.13
N ALA A 340 0.57 0.06 12.33
CA ALA A 340 0.08 -0.96 13.25
C ALA A 340 0.45 -2.37 12.76
N GLU A 341 0.30 -2.63 11.46
CA GLU A 341 0.71 -3.89 10.84
C GLU A 341 2.22 -4.10 10.91
N TRP A 342 2.99 -3.06 10.55
CA TRP A 342 4.45 -3.09 10.63
C TRP A 342 4.93 -3.44 12.05
N LYS A 343 4.39 -2.79 13.06
CA LYS A 343 4.77 -3.03 14.46
C LYS A 343 4.57 -4.48 14.92
N LYS A 344 3.60 -5.21 14.34
CA LYS A 344 3.36 -6.64 14.65
C LYS A 344 4.47 -7.55 14.12
N ILE A 345 5.12 -7.18 13.01
CA ILE A 345 6.05 -8.04 12.27
C ILE A 345 7.51 -7.58 12.33
N GLU A 346 7.77 -6.29 12.62
CA GLU A 346 9.09 -5.67 12.61
C GLU A 346 10.15 -6.50 13.38
N GLY A 347 9.88 -6.86 14.63
CA GLY A 347 10.80 -7.65 15.44
C GLY A 347 11.15 -9.00 14.80
N LYS A 348 10.17 -9.69 14.21
CA LYS A 348 10.39 -10.98 13.56
C LYS A 348 11.23 -10.84 12.28
N ILE A 349 11.01 -9.76 11.52
CA ILE A 349 11.79 -9.46 10.31
C ILE A 349 13.26 -9.24 10.67
N ILE A 350 13.54 -8.45 11.70
CA ILE A 350 14.90 -8.14 12.13
C ILE A 350 15.59 -9.41 12.66
N VAL A 351 14.94 -10.19 13.51
CA VAL A 351 15.47 -11.48 13.99
C VAL A 351 15.78 -12.41 12.83
N SER A 352 14.88 -12.52 11.86
CA SER A 352 15.09 -13.32 10.64
C SER A 352 16.30 -12.84 9.82
N ALA A 353 16.51 -11.52 9.70
CA ALA A 353 17.68 -10.97 9.03
C ALA A 353 18.99 -11.32 9.75
N ILE A 354 18.99 -11.27 11.09
CA ILE A 354 20.14 -11.70 11.92
C ILE A 354 20.43 -13.19 11.71
N THR A 355 19.42 -14.04 11.81
CA THR A 355 19.54 -15.51 11.64
C THR A 355 20.08 -15.85 10.26
N ARG A 356 19.55 -15.24 9.18
CA ARG A 356 20.07 -15.45 7.82
C ARG A 356 21.53 -15.05 7.68
N MET A 357 21.94 -13.93 8.23
CA MET A 357 23.33 -13.47 8.19
C MET A 357 24.25 -14.42 8.94
N VAL A 358 23.88 -14.86 10.15
CA VAL A 358 24.64 -15.84 10.95
C VAL A 358 24.78 -17.16 10.16
N ALA A 359 23.70 -17.68 9.58
CA ALA A 359 23.73 -18.91 8.79
C ALA A 359 24.67 -18.81 7.59
N ARG A 360 24.62 -17.71 6.82
CA ARG A 360 25.50 -17.48 5.65
C ARG A 360 26.98 -17.43 6.05
N LEU A 361 27.30 -16.80 7.16
CA LEU A 361 28.67 -16.68 7.64
C LEU A 361 29.23 -18.02 8.18
N LEU A 362 28.38 -18.86 8.76
CA LEU A 362 28.77 -20.21 9.17
C LEU A 362 29.08 -21.11 7.97
N VAL A 363 28.32 -21.01 6.90
CA VAL A 363 28.60 -21.73 5.62
C VAL A 363 29.90 -21.20 4.99
N GLY A 364 30.13 -19.88 4.98
CA GLY A 364 31.38 -19.27 4.51
C GLY A 364 32.62 -19.77 5.25
N LYS A 365 32.54 -19.99 6.58
CA LYS A 365 33.64 -20.54 7.40
C LYS A 365 33.96 -22.01 7.08
N GLY A 366 32.98 -22.80 6.64
CA GLY A 366 33.25 -24.15 6.14
C GLY A 366 34.14 -24.16 4.89
N ILE A 367 34.03 -23.15 4.04
CA ILE A 367 34.85 -22.95 2.86
C ILE A 367 36.25 -22.43 3.24
N GLU A 368 36.36 -21.56 4.21
CA GLU A 368 37.65 -21.04 4.74
C GLU A 368 38.46 -22.15 5.42
N ALA A 369 37.82 -23.03 6.19
CA ALA A 369 38.49 -24.16 6.86
C ALA A 369 39.04 -25.16 5.82
N ALA A 370 38.44 -25.28 4.66
CA ALA A 370 38.92 -26.11 3.54
C ALA A 370 40.08 -25.46 2.75
N ALA A 371 40.26 -24.12 2.81
CA ALA A 371 41.24 -23.35 2.04
C ALA A 371 42.60 -23.13 2.75
N GLY A 372 42.77 -23.51 4.02
CA GLY A 372 44.01 -23.38 4.81
C GLY A 372 44.25 -21.97 5.42
N LYS A 373 44.58 -21.94 6.71
CA LYS A 373 44.61 -20.73 7.54
C LYS A 373 45.75 -19.73 7.32
N ASP A 374 46.73 -20.01 6.48
CA ASP A 374 48.02 -19.27 6.46
C ASP A 374 48.24 -18.38 5.22
N ASN A 375 47.20 -18.11 4.44
CA ASN A 375 47.35 -17.34 3.21
C ASN A 375 46.67 -15.99 3.28
N VAL A 376 47.45 -14.87 3.22
CA VAL A 376 46.94 -13.49 3.14
C VAL A 376 45.94 -13.31 2.00
N VAL A 377 46.11 -14.08 0.90
CA VAL A 377 45.17 -14.12 -0.24
C VAL A 377 43.85 -14.76 0.17
N GLY A 378 43.83 -15.75 1.04
CA GLY A 378 42.63 -16.37 1.61
C GLY A 378 41.86 -15.38 2.50
N LEU A 379 42.58 -14.60 3.33
CA LEU A 379 41.97 -13.58 4.19
C LEU A 379 41.35 -12.45 3.39
N LEU A 380 42.04 -11.94 2.36
CA LEU A 380 41.52 -10.90 1.47
C LEU A 380 40.35 -11.42 0.62
N GLY A 381 40.42 -12.70 0.20
CA GLY A 381 39.32 -13.38 -0.52
C GLY A 381 38.08 -13.54 0.37
N SER A 382 38.25 -13.89 1.65
CA SER A 382 37.15 -14.03 2.60
C SER A 382 36.50 -12.67 2.92
N LEU A 383 37.29 -11.61 3.09
CA LEU A 383 36.77 -10.25 3.28
C LEU A 383 36.00 -9.74 2.05
N ALA A 384 36.50 -10.00 0.85
CA ALA A 384 35.80 -9.65 -0.39
C ALA A 384 34.51 -10.49 -0.56
N ALA A 385 34.53 -11.77 -0.22
CA ALA A 385 33.33 -12.64 -0.23
C ALA A 385 32.29 -12.18 0.79
N GLN A 386 32.71 -11.79 2.00
CA GLN A 386 31.81 -11.26 3.03
C GLN A 386 31.19 -9.91 2.62
N ALA A 387 31.98 -9.01 2.05
CA ALA A 387 31.46 -7.74 1.51
C ALA A 387 30.43 -8.00 0.39
N THR A 388 30.71 -8.99 -0.46
CA THR A 388 29.79 -9.40 -1.54
C THR A 388 28.51 -10.03 -0.99
N LEU A 389 28.62 -10.90 0.02
CA LEU A 389 27.45 -11.54 0.65
C LEU A 389 26.57 -10.52 1.37
N SER A 390 27.15 -9.52 2.03
CA SER A 390 26.39 -8.43 2.67
C SER A 390 25.75 -7.50 1.64
N ALA A 391 26.41 -7.29 0.49
CA ALA A 391 25.85 -6.48 -0.60
C ALA A 391 24.70 -7.19 -1.35
N LEU A 392 24.72 -8.52 -1.38
CA LEU A 392 23.68 -9.35 -1.99
C LEU A 392 22.47 -9.57 -1.06
N ASP A 393 22.55 -9.22 0.22
CA ASP A 393 21.44 -9.34 1.16
C ASP A 393 20.52 -8.12 1.04
N THR A 394 19.68 -8.12 0.03
CA THR A 394 18.70 -7.06 -0.22
C THR A 394 17.46 -7.31 0.62
N PRO A 395 17.11 -6.41 1.56
CA PRO A 395 15.88 -6.57 2.33
C PRO A 395 14.64 -6.40 1.46
N ASP A 396 13.54 -7.02 1.87
CA ASP A 396 12.26 -6.89 1.16
C ASP A 396 11.62 -5.54 1.47
N THR A 397 11.82 -4.58 0.57
CA THR A 397 11.24 -3.23 0.65
C THR A 397 9.94 -3.08 -0.13
N ARG A 398 9.38 -4.17 -0.64
CA ARG A 398 8.13 -4.16 -1.40
C ARG A 398 6.95 -3.68 -0.56
N SER A 399 6.22 -2.70 -1.08
CA SER A 399 4.99 -2.12 -0.51
C SER A 399 4.28 -1.28 -1.59
N TRP A 400 2.98 -1.14 -1.48
CA TRP A 400 2.22 -0.22 -2.32
C TRP A 400 2.39 1.22 -1.80
N GLU A 401 3.25 2.00 -2.46
CA GLU A 401 3.76 3.27 -1.93
C GLU A 401 2.85 4.48 -2.20
N THR A 402 1.95 4.36 -3.16
CA THR A 402 1.02 5.43 -3.56
C THR A 402 -0.38 5.28 -2.97
N LEU A 403 -0.58 4.38 -2.01
CA LEU A 403 -1.82 4.37 -1.22
C LEU A 403 -2.00 5.73 -0.53
N PRO A 404 -3.20 6.34 -0.60
CA PRO A 404 -3.46 7.55 0.16
C PRO A 404 -3.30 7.27 1.67
N ALA A 405 -2.56 8.15 2.36
CA ALA A 405 -2.35 8.02 3.80
C ALA A 405 -3.66 8.14 4.58
N ARG A 406 -4.56 8.97 4.09
CA ARG A 406 -5.89 9.18 4.66
C ARG A 406 -6.91 9.40 3.55
N VAL A 407 -8.16 9.07 3.84
CA VAL A 407 -9.29 9.38 2.98
C VAL A 407 -10.36 10.08 3.82
N ALA A 408 -10.87 11.19 3.31
CA ALA A 408 -11.98 11.92 3.88
C ALA A 408 -13.18 11.91 2.93
N VAL A 409 -14.38 11.95 3.48
CA VAL A 409 -15.63 11.87 2.73
C VAL A 409 -16.62 12.92 3.20
N ALA A 410 -17.56 13.26 2.33
CA ALA A 410 -18.81 13.93 2.70
C ALA A 410 -19.91 13.50 1.75
N ARG A 411 -21.09 13.23 2.28
CA ARG A 411 -22.29 13.02 1.49
C ARG A 411 -23.22 14.22 1.68
N VAL A 412 -23.49 14.93 0.60
CA VAL A 412 -24.31 16.13 0.64
C VAL A 412 -25.44 16.05 -0.37
N ARG A 413 -26.52 16.79 -0.09
CA ARG A 413 -27.60 16.99 -1.04
C ARG A 413 -27.50 18.38 -1.64
N LEU A 414 -27.58 18.46 -2.96
CA LEU A 414 -27.54 19.72 -3.71
C LEU A 414 -28.88 19.94 -4.43
N PRO A 415 -29.32 21.20 -4.59
CA PRO A 415 -30.50 21.54 -5.39
C PRO A 415 -30.36 21.06 -6.84
N VAL A 416 -31.47 20.88 -7.53
CA VAL A 416 -31.46 20.63 -8.98
C VAL A 416 -30.84 21.82 -9.70
N GLY A 417 -29.90 21.55 -10.62
CA GLY A 417 -29.22 22.59 -11.37
C GLY A 417 -27.77 22.29 -11.70
N ARG A 418 -27.08 23.31 -12.20
CA ARG A 418 -25.64 23.24 -12.48
C ARG A 418 -24.88 23.72 -11.27
N HIS A 419 -23.86 22.96 -10.89
CA HIS A 419 -23.00 23.29 -9.76
C HIS A 419 -21.53 23.18 -10.18
N ARG A 420 -20.73 24.15 -9.74
CA ARG A 420 -19.29 24.13 -9.91
C ARG A 420 -18.65 23.54 -8.66
N VAL A 421 -17.92 22.43 -8.85
CA VAL A 421 -17.22 21.70 -7.79
C VAL A 421 -15.72 21.93 -7.92
N LEU A 422 -15.04 22.22 -6.80
CA LEU A 422 -13.60 22.33 -6.68
C LEU A 422 -13.14 21.44 -5.53
N LEU A 423 -12.21 20.53 -5.79
CA LEU A 423 -11.48 19.76 -4.81
C LEU A 423 -10.01 20.20 -4.84
N ASP A 424 -9.41 20.42 -3.67
CA ASP A 424 -7.99 20.74 -3.53
C ASP A 424 -7.35 19.88 -2.43
N ALA A 425 -6.40 19.05 -2.84
CA ALA A 425 -5.62 18.20 -1.94
C ALA A 425 -4.11 18.47 -2.19
N ARG A 426 -3.56 19.49 -1.54
CA ARG A 426 -2.13 19.85 -1.60
C ARG A 426 -1.59 20.08 -3.00
N GLY A 427 -2.28 20.90 -3.79
CA GLY A 427 -1.87 21.24 -5.14
C GLY A 427 -2.31 20.25 -6.19
N TRP A 428 -2.91 19.13 -5.81
CA TRP A 428 -3.72 18.33 -6.71
C TRP A 428 -5.11 18.91 -6.71
N GLN A 429 -5.58 19.36 -7.88
CA GLN A 429 -6.85 20.06 -8.01
C GLN A 429 -7.71 19.40 -9.06
N ARG A 430 -9.00 19.30 -8.75
CA ARG A 430 -10.03 18.89 -9.69
C ARG A 430 -11.13 19.94 -9.68
N THR A 431 -11.38 20.55 -10.83
CA THR A 431 -12.52 21.45 -11.04
C THR A 431 -13.41 20.86 -12.11
N GLN A 432 -14.71 20.74 -11.81
CA GLN A 432 -15.70 20.28 -12.79
C GLN A 432 -17.06 20.93 -12.56
N GLU A 433 -17.85 21.01 -13.60
CA GLU A 433 -19.28 21.30 -13.53
C GLU A 433 -20.07 19.99 -13.51
N ILE A 434 -21.07 19.91 -12.65
CA ILE A 434 -22.03 18.81 -12.59
C ILE A 434 -23.44 19.34 -12.80
N VAL A 435 -24.30 18.49 -13.36
CA VAL A 435 -25.73 18.76 -13.45
C VAL A 435 -26.45 17.83 -12.48
N VAL A 436 -26.98 18.40 -11.43
CA VAL A 436 -27.74 17.67 -10.43
C VAL A 436 -29.20 17.58 -10.88
N GLU A 437 -29.68 16.34 -11.02
CA GLU A 437 -31.06 16.04 -11.35
C GLU A 437 -31.84 15.62 -10.09
N LYS A 438 -33.16 15.74 -10.10
CA LYS A 438 -34.00 15.27 -9.00
C LYS A 438 -33.83 13.77 -8.78
N GLY A 439 -33.43 13.39 -7.56
CA GLY A 439 -33.13 12.00 -7.20
C GLY A 439 -31.86 11.44 -7.87
N GLY A 440 -31.14 12.26 -8.63
CA GLY A 440 -29.85 11.89 -9.23
C GLY A 440 -28.75 11.78 -8.19
N TRP A 441 -27.61 11.23 -8.61
CA TRP A 441 -26.44 11.11 -7.76
C TRP A 441 -25.14 11.30 -8.51
N HIS A 442 -24.10 11.74 -7.80
CA HIS A 442 -22.72 11.84 -8.29
C HIS A 442 -21.77 11.30 -7.24
N VAL A 443 -20.66 10.72 -7.69
CA VAL A 443 -19.47 10.51 -6.88
C VAL A 443 -18.36 11.37 -7.48
N ILE A 444 -17.64 12.10 -6.65
CA ILE A 444 -16.57 13.00 -7.09
C ILE A 444 -15.38 12.78 -6.16
N SER A 445 -14.30 12.30 -6.73
CA SER A 445 -13.09 11.95 -5.96
C SER A 445 -11.85 12.71 -6.43
N LEU A 446 -10.87 12.77 -5.54
CA LEU A 446 -9.53 13.25 -5.85
C LEU A 446 -8.53 12.49 -4.98
N MET A 447 -7.43 12.01 -5.57
CA MET A 447 -6.31 11.42 -4.83
C MET A 447 -5.11 12.35 -4.92
N GLY A 448 -4.86 13.11 -3.86
CA GLY A 448 -3.72 14.03 -3.74
C GLY A 448 -2.50 13.35 -3.12
N LEU A 449 -1.65 12.79 -3.95
CA LEU A 449 -0.54 11.91 -3.58
C LEU A 449 0.81 12.64 -3.38
N ARG A 450 0.79 13.89 -2.99
CA ARG A 450 2.01 14.67 -2.74
C ARG A 450 2.50 14.60 -1.30
#